data_67bf051111c920946fde15a2d9fcb2cb
#
_entry.id   67bf051111c920946fde15a2d9fcb2cb
#
_cell.length_a   1.000
_cell.length_b   1.000
_cell.length_c   1.000
_cell.angle_alpha   90.00
_cell.angle_beta   90.00
_cell.angle_gamma   90.00
#
_symmetry.space_group_name_H-M   'P 1'
#
loop_
_entity.id
_entity.type
_entity.pdbx_description
1 polymer ?
#
loop_
_entity_poly.entity_id
_entity_poly.type
_entity_poly.pdbx_seq_one_letter_code
_entity_poly.pdbx_strand_id
1 'polypeptide(L)'
;VFKNGEVAASGGTSGVLYCVTNNIKSKESSRINHFAHVNHNTNHKSLGKLLCINGAGIQYRWLRNHSVGNSYEKMNELASKVAVGSEGVYTIPFGNGAERMLNNINVGTHICNINLNKHSHGHLYRSSLEGIAFSFMYGMEILKDDGAKINVLRAGNDNLFRSKIFSNTVATLIGHEIEIYNTTGAFGTARA
;
A
#
# COMPACT_ATOMS: atom_id res chain seq x y z
N VAL A 1 10.87 0.27 -12.25
CA VAL A 1 10.42 1.62 -12.69
C VAL A 1 11.63 2.46 -13.04
N PHE A 2 11.60 3.13 -14.21
CA PHE A 2 12.77 3.85 -14.77
C PHE A 2 12.40 5.23 -15.32
N LYS A 3 11.12 5.47 -15.62
CA LYS A 3 10.67 6.69 -16.28
C LYS A 3 9.94 7.59 -15.30
N ASN A 4 9.99 8.89 -15.57
CA ASN A 4 9.23 9.90 -14.82
C ASN A 4 7.74 9.57 -14.79
N GLY A 5 7.17 9.52 -13.60
CA GLY A 5 5.77 9.17 -13.37
C GLY A 5 5.49 7.66 -13.21
N GLU A 6 6.49 6.80 -13.30
CA GLU A 6 6.32 5.40 -12.93
C GLU A 6 6.44 5.22 -11.42
N VAL A 7 5.49 4.50 -10.83
CA VAL A 7 5.46 4.18 -9.41
C VAL A 7 5.54 2.67 -9.22
N ALA A 8 6.47 2.22 -8.38
CA ALA A 8 6.48 0.87 -7.87
C ALA A 8 5.79 0.82 -6.51
N ALA A 9 4.93 -0.16 -6.31
CA ALA A 9 4.30 -0.45 -5.02
C ALA A 9 4.68 -1.83 -4.52
N SER A 10 4.93 -1.95 -3.23
CA SER A 10 5.06 -3.24 -2.55
C SER A 10 4.21 -3.25 -1.28
N GLY A 11 3.57 -4.39 -0.99
CA GLY A 11 2.66 -4.54 0.14
C GLY A 11 3.09 -5.69 1.05
N GLY A 12 4.30 -5.61 1.61
CA GLY A 12 4.82 -6.56 2.59
C GLY A 12 4.31 -6.28 4.01
N THR A 13 5.10 -6.56 5.03
CA THR A 13 4.83 -6.19 6.45
C THR A 13 4.51 -4.71 6.54
N SER A 14 5.34 -3.87 5.92
CA SER A 14 5.08 -2.46 5.61
C SER A 14 4.79 -2.32 4.12
N GLY A 15 4.09 -1.25 3.75
CA GLY A 15 3.90 -0.85 2.36
C GLY A 15 4.99 0.14 1.93
N VAL A 16 5.28 0.15 0.64
CA VAL A 16 6.19 1.12 0.05
C VAL A 16 5.62 1.61 -1.29
N LEU A 17 5.70 2.90 -1.50
CA LEU A 17 5.52 3.55 -2.79
C LEU A 17 6.84 4.18 -3.20
N TYR A 18 7.33 3.85 -4.39
CA TYR A 18 8.56 4.41 -4.94
C TYR A 18 8.26 5.03 -6.31
N CYS A 19 8.31 6.35 -6.39
CA CYS A 19 8.01 7.11 -7.59
C CYS A 19 9.30 7.66 -8.22
N VAL A 20 9.47 7.45 -9.51
CA VAL A 20 10.54 8.08 -10.29
C VAL A 20 10.09 9.46 -10.77
N THR A 21 10.92 10.48 -10.56
CA THR A 21 10.60 11.86 -10.95
C THR A 21 11.84 12.63 -11.42
N ASN A 22 11.63 13.55 -12.35
CA ASN A 22 12.63 14.53 -12.77
C ASN A 22 12.50 15.85 -11.97
N ASN A 23 11.48 15.97 -11.12
CA ASN A 23 11.30 17.14 -10.27
C ASN A 23 12.19 17.02 -9.03
N ILE A 24 13.25 17.81 -8.97
CA ILE A 24 14.20 17.84 -7.86
C ILE A 24 13.71 18.66 -6.65
N LYS A 25 12.63 19.42 -6.83
CA LYS A 25 12.02 20.20 -5.72
C LYS A 25 11.20 19.25 -4.85
N SER A 26 11.30 19.43 -3.55
CA SER A 26 10.47 18.75 -2.58
C SER A 26 9.86 19.74 -1.60
N LYS A 27 8.61 19.48 -1.24
CA LYS A 27 7.88 20.16 -0.17
C LYS A 27 7.77 19.28 1.08
N GLU A 28 7.98 17.96 0.91
CA GLU A 28 7.75 16.92 1.92
C GLU A 28 9.07 16.24 2.33
N SER A 29 9.90 16.93 3.10
CA SER A 29 11.17 16.40 3.57
C SER A 29 11.04 15.39 4.73
N SER A 30 9.94 15.44 5.50
CA SER A 30 9.73 14.59 6.67
C SER A 30 9.09 13.24 6.33
N ARG A 31 8.09 13.23 5.45
CA ARG A 31 7.29 12.04 5.11
C ARG A 31 7.85 11.24 3.93
N ILE A 32 8.60 11.87 3.04
CA ILE A 32 9.17 11.27 1.83
C ILE A 32 10.69 11.23 1.90
N ASN A 33 11.30 10.09 1.56
CA ASN A 33 12.74 10.00 1.33
C ASN A 33 13.04 10.26 -0.14
N HIS A 34 14.11 11.00 -0.39
CA HIS A 34 14.58 11.34 -1.73
C HIS A 34 15.94 10.70 -1.99
N PHE A 35 16.06 10.00 -3.10
CA PHE A 35 17.28 9.31 -3.52
C PHE A 35 17.62 9.67 -4.95
N ALA A 36 18.91 9.69 -5.30
CA ALA A 36 19.30 9.65 -6.70
C ALA A 36 18.84 8.31 -7.30
N HIS A 37 18.10 8.36 -8.40
CA HIS A 37 17.74 7.15 -9.14
C HIS A 37 18.98 6.56 -9.83
N VAL A 38 19.01 5.26 -10.11
CA VAL A 38 20.13 4.57 -10.77
C VAL A 38 20.51 5.20 -12.14
N ASN A 39 19.55 5.81 -12.81
CA ASN A 39 19.75 6.53 -14.07
C ASN A 39 20.09 8.02 -13.88
N HIS A 40 20.32 8.48 -12.65
CA HIS A 40 20.70 9.86 -12.38
C HIS A 40 22.13 10.13 -12.86
N ASN A 41 22.33 11.19 -13.64
CA ASN A 41 23.64 11.68 -14.04
C ASN A 41 23.64 13.20 -14.22
N THR A 42 24.76 13.77 -14.58
CA THR A 42 24.91 15.23 -14.76
C THR A 42 23.96 15.83 -15.81
N ASN A 43 23.67 15.07 -16.87
CA ASN A 43 22.83 15.51 -17.99
C ASN A 43 21.37 15.11 -17.82
N HIS A 44 21.09 14.11 -17.00
CA HIS A 44 19.73 13.60 -16.77
C HIS A 44 19.45 13.49 -15.26
N LYS A 45 18.74 14.47 -14.75
CA LYS A 45 18.34 14.46 -13.32
C LYS A 45 17.14 13.55 -13.14
N SER A 46 17.34 12.45 -12.40
CA SER A 46 16.29 11.50 -12.05
C SER A 46 16.36 11.17 -10.57
N LEU A 47 15.26 11.32 -9.85
CA LEU A 47 15.13 11.04 -8.44
C LEU A 47 14.12 9.93 -8.20
N GLY A 48 14.35 9.18 -7.14
CA GLY A 48 13.36 8.30 -6.54
C GLY A 48 12.78 8.93 -5.28
N LYS A 49 11.47 9.10 -5.24
CA LYS A 49 10.71 9.49 -4.05
C LYS A 49 10.13 8.25 -3.41
N LEU A 50 10.59 7.93 -2.20
CA LEU A 50 10.16 6.75 -1.45
C LEU A 50 9.32 7.17 -0.27
N LEU A 51 8.11 6.61 -0.19
CA LEU A 51 7.18 6.77 0.92
C LEU A 51 6.93 5.39 1.54
N CYS A 52 7.14 5.30 2.86
CA CYS A 52 6.83 4.10 3.64
C CYS A 52 5.46 4.21 4.28
N ILE A 53 4.75 3.09 4.34
CA ILE A 53 3.47 2.88 5.01
C ILE A 53 3.73 1.81 6.07
N ASN A 54 3.87 2.20 7.34
CA ASN A 54 4.22 1.24 8.39
C ASN A 54 3.09 0.26 8.67
N GLY A 55 1.84 0.74 8.65
CA GLY A 55 0.64 -0.06 8.85
C GLY A 55 0.11 -0.66 7.57
N ALA A 56 0.68 -1.76 7.09
CA ALA A 56 0.23 -2.45 5.87
C ALA A 56 -0.05 -3.94 6.13
N GLY A 57 0.69 -4.84 5.52
CA GLY A 57 0.44 -6.28 5.61
C GLY A 57 0.57 -6.87 7.01
N ILE A 58 1.25 -6.18 7.92
CA ILE A 58 1.29 -6.57 9.33
C ILE A 58 -0.11 -6.63 9.95
N GLN A 59 -1.01 -5.72 9.58
CA GLN A 59 -2.41 -5.71 10.04
C GLN A 59 -3.13 -7.00 9.59
N TYR A 60 -2.98 -7.37 8.32
CA TYR A 60 -3.63 -8.56 7.78
C TYR A 60 -3.00 -9.86 8.33
N ARG A 61 -1.68 -9.85 8.55
CA ARG A 61 -0.97 -10.95 9.23
C ARG A 61 -1.40 -11.09 10.68
N TRP A 62 -1.61 -10.00 11.40
CA TRP A 62 -2.09 -10.03 12.77
C TRP A 62 -3.47 -10.70 12.85
N LEU A 63 -4.41 -10.33 12.00
CA LEU A 63 -5.71 -10.99 11.93
C LEU A 63 -5.59 -12.49 11.65
N ARG A 64 -4.73 -12.89 10.71
CA ARG A 64 -4.49 -14.31 10.44
C ARG A 64 -4.01 -15.07 11.68
N ASN A 65 -3.06 -14.49 12.39
CA ASN A 65 -2.44 -15.16 13.55
C ASN A 65 -3.40 -15.27 14.75
N HIS A 66 -4.43 -14.43 14.81
CA HIS A 66 -5.44 -14.43 15.88
C HIS A 66 -6.77 -15.07 15.45
N SER A 67 -6.77 -15.76 14.33
CA SER A 67 -7.93 -16.47 13.79
C SER A 67 -7.60 -17.95 13.61
N VAL A 68 -8.31 -18.84 14.29
CA VAL A 68 -8.03 -20.28 14.27
C VAL A 68 -8.23 -20.85 12.86
N GLY A 69 -7.24 -21.59 12.37
CA GLY A 69 -7.32 -22.33 11.11
C GLY A 69 -7.36 -21.47 9.84
N ASN A 70 -7.03 -20.20 9.92
CA ASN A 70 -7.07 -19.31 8.76
C ASN A 70 -5.72 -19.23 8.02
N SER A 71 -5.77 -19.51 6.73
CA SER A 71 -4.75 -19.13 5.75
C SER A 71 -5.16 -17.80 5.07
N TYR A 72 -4.24 -17.15 4.36
CA TYR A 72 -4.58 -15.97 3.57
C TYR A 72 -5.61 -16.27 2.49
N GLU A 73 -5.58 -17.48 1.90
CA GLU A 73 -6.55 -17.94 0.91
C GLU A 73 -7.95 -17.97 1.53
N LYS A 74 -8.09 -18.55 2.72
CA LYS A 74 -9.37 -18.64 3.43
C LYS A 74 -9.88 -17.26 3.84
N MET A 75 -9.00 -16.40 4.34
CA MET A 75 -9.35 -15.02 4.68
C MET A 75 -9.85 -14.24 3.46
N ASN A 76 -9.16 -14.35 2.31
CA ASN A 76 -9.58 -13.72 1.06
C ASN A 76 -10.91 -14.30 0.54
N GLU A 77 -11.13 -15.62 0.66
CA GLU A 77 -12.41 -16.25 0.33
C GLU A 77 -13.55 -15.67 1.17
N LEU A 78 -13.38 -15.57 2.48
CA LEU A 78 -14.40 -15.01 3.37
C LEU A 78 -14.64 -13.52 3.09
N ALA A 79 -13.57 -12.76 2.89
CA ALA A 79 -13.66 -11.34 2.54
C ALA A 79 -14.38 -11.12 1.20
N SER A 80 -14.22 -12.01 0.22
CA SER A 80 -14.87 -11.88 -1.10
C SER A 80 -16.39 -12.03 -1.06
N LYS A 81 -16.93 -12.66 -0.01
CA LYS A 81 -18.36 -12.82 0.19
C LYS A 81 -19.03 -11.59 0.80
N VAL A 82 -18.25 -10.63 1.25
CA VAL A 82 -18.74 -9.37 1.85
C VAL A 82 -18.72 -8.28 0.78
N ALA A 83 -19.73 -7.42 0.79
CA ALA A 83 -19.82 -6.29 -0.13
C ALA A 83 -18.67 -5.27 0.06
N VAL A 84 -18.39 -4.48 -0.98
CA VAL A 84 -17.46 -3.34 -0.91
C VAL A 84 -17.92 -2.38 0.19
N GLY A 85 -16.97 -1.89 0.99
CA GLY A 85 -17.25 -1.05 2.15
C GLY A 85 -17.58 -1.83 3.42
N SER A 86 -17.49 -3.18 3.38
CA SER A 86 -17.64 -4.07 4.55
C SER A 86 -18.88 -3.80 5.41
N GLU A 87 -19.99 -3.42 4.77
CA GLU A 87 -21.24 -3.00 5.43
C GLU A 87 -21.05 -1.92 6.52
N GLY A 88 -20.07 -1.03 6.29
CA GLY A 88 -19.74 0.09 7.19
C GLY A 88 -18.68 -0.23 8.25
N VAL A 89 -18.18 -1.45 8.33
CA VAL A 89 -16.96 -1.75 9.13
C VAL A 89 -15.75 -1.17 8.42
N TYR A 90 -14.92 -0.41 9.13
CA TYR A 90 -13.69 0.11 8.58
C TYR A 90 -12.51 -0.09 9.53
N THR A 91 -11.32 -0.23 8.94
CA THR A 91 -10.07 -0.44 9.67
C THR A 91 -9.10 0.70 9.41
N ILE A 92 -8.55 1.27 10.48
CA ILE A 92 -7.39 2.16 10.46
C ILE A 92 -6.16 1.28 10.75
N PRO A 93 -5.24 1.03 9.79
CA PRO A 93 -4.30 -0.09 9.90
C PRO A 93 -2.96 0.27 10.55
N PHE A 94 -2.83 1.40 11.25
CA PHE A 94 -1.54 1.96 11.70
C PHE A 94 -1.04 1.37 13.03
N GLY A 95 -1.21 0.07 13.24
CA GLY A 95 -0.81 -0.64 14.45
C GLY A 95 0.67 -1.09 14.49
N ASN A 96 1.51 -0.61 13.60
CA ASN A 96 2.94 -0.97 13.54
C ASN A 96 3.86 0.14 14.11
N GLY A 97 3.42 0.79 15.18
CA GLY A 97 4.16 1.89 15.81
C GLY A 97 3.93 3.23 15.12
N ALA A 98 4.93 4.11 15.19
CA ALA A 98 4.84 5.45 14.63
C ALA A 98 4.70 5.41 13.10
N GLU A 99 3.68 6.11 12.57
CA GLU A 99 3.40 6.14 11.12
C GLU A 99 4.02 7.38 10.48
N ARG A 100 4.98 7.16 9.59
CA ARG A 100 5.71 8.26 8.95
C ARG A 100 4.81 9.17 8.11
N MET A 101 3.84 8.59 7.41
CA MET A 101 2.85 9.37 6.64
C MET A 101 2.06 10.34 7.52
N LEU A 102 1.93 10.03 8.81
CA LEU A 102 1.23 10.83 9.83
C LEU A 102 2.21 11.59 10.73
N ASN A 103 3.35 12.03 10.19
CA ASN A 103 4.39 12.78 10.91
C ASN A 103 4.90 12.03 12.16
N ASN A 104 5.08 10.73 12.07
CA ASN A 104 5.53 9.84 13.14
C ASN A 104 4.59 9.76 14.36
N ILE A 105 3.31 10.04 14.17
CA ILE A 105 2.30 9.83 15.20
C ILE A 105 2.03 8.33 15.34
N ASN A 106 1.94 7.84 16.57
CA ASN A 106 1.52 6.49 16.88
C ASN A 106 -0.01 6.48 17.09
N VAL A 107 -0.75 6.13 16.05
CA VAL A 107 -2.22 6.09 16.06
C VAL A 107 -2.74 4.74 16.57
N GLY A 108 -2.02 3.66 16.30
CA GLY A 108 -2.50 2.31 16.55
C GLY A 108 -3.45 1.80 15.46
N THR A 109 -3.90 0.55 15.63
CA THR A 109 -4.94 -0.05 14.80
C THR A 109 -6.30 0.16 15.43
N HIS A 110 -7.28 0.55 14.61
CA HIS A 110 -8.69 0.63 15.04
C HIS A 110 -9.57 -0.14 14.04
N ILE A 111 -10.44 -0.98 14.55
CA ILE A 111 -11.51 -1.62 13.79
C ILE A 111 -12.81 -1.06 14.33
N CYS A 112 -13.52 -0.30 13.53
CA CYS A 112 -14.62 0.52 13.95
C CYS A 112 -15.94 0.03 13.36
N ASN A 113 -17.03 0.39 14.04
CA ASN A 113 -18.39 0.22 13.57
C ASN A 113 -18.84 -1.25 13.48
N ILE A 114 -18.29 -2.12 14.32
CA ILE A 114 -18.67 -3.53 14.38
C ILE A 114 -20.04 -3.66 15.06
N ASN A 115 -20.95 -4.37 14.39
CA ASN A 115 -22.18 -4.86 14.96
C ASN A 115 -22.07 -6.37 15.18
N LEU A 116 -22.06 -6.81 16.43
CA LEU A 116 -21.81 -8.21 16.81
C LEU A 116 -22.90 -9.19 16.33
N ASN A 117 -24.07 -8.71 15.97
CA ASN A 117 -25.17 -9.52 15.44
C ASN A 117 -25.14 -9.68 13.92
N LYS A 118 -24.35 -8.86 13.21
CA LYS A 118 -24.31 -8.82 11.73
C LYS A 118 -22.97 -9.21 11.15
N HIS A 119 -21.89 -8.69 11.74
CA HIS A 119 -20.59 -8.76 11.13
C HIS A 119 -19.85 -10.03 11.52
N SER A 120 -19.22 -10.64 10.54
CA SER A 120 -18.43 -11.86 10.67
C SER A 120 -16.93 -11.57 10.46
N HIS A 121 -16.09 -12.59 10.57
CA HIS A 121 -14.67 -12.51 10.22
C HIS A 121 -14.44 -12.00 8.79
N GLY A 122 -15.33 -12.31 7.84
CA GLY A 122 -15.25 -11.80 6.46
C GLY A 122 -15.25 -10.27 6.40
N HIS A 123 -16.04 -9.60 7.24
CA HIS A 123 -16.09 -8.14 7.32
C HIS A 123 -14.78 -7.58 7.90
N LEU A 124 -14.21 -8.23 8.93
CA LEU A 124 -12.91 -7.83 9.49
C LEU A 124 -11.78 -7.94 8.46
N TYR A 125 -11.77 -9.03 7.69
CA TYR A 125 -10.76 -9.25 6.67
C TYR A 125 -10.89 -8.26 5.51
N ARG A 126 -12.13 -8.05 5.03
CA ARG A 126 -12.38 -7.10 3.96
C ARG A 126 -12.06 -5.67 4.37
N SER A 127 -12.58 -5.21 5.52
CA SER A 127 -12.30 -3.86 6.03
C SER A 127 -10.81 -3.60 6.23
N SER A 128 -10.04 -4.63 6.63
CA SER A 128 -8.60 -4.50 6.76
C SER A 128 -7.89 -4.34 5.42
N LEU A 129 -8.27 -5.12 4.40
CA LEU A 129 -7.72 -4.95 3.05
C LEU A 129 -8.06 -3.59 2.46
N GLU A 130 -9.30 -3.13 2.65
CA GLU A 130 -9.76 -1.81 2.21
C GLU A 130 -9.03 -0.69 2.96
N GLY A 131 -8.90 -0.78 4.28
CA GLY A 131 -8.18 0.21 5.10
C GLY A 131 -6.70 0.33 4.72
N ILE A 132 -6.04 -0.80 4.42
CA ILE A 132 -4.67 -0.78 3.90
C ILE A 132 -4.64 -0.14 2.50
N ALA A 133 -5.60 -0.42 1.62
CA ALA A 133 -5.68 0.21 0.30
C ALA A 133 -5.87 1.73 0.40
N PHE A 134 -6.69 2.21 1.34
CA PHE A 134 -6.83 3.64 1.62
C PHE A 134 -5.52 4.27 2.10
N SER A 135 -4.70 3.57 2.90
CA SER A 135 -3.40 4.08 3.29
C SER A 135 -2.43 4.22 2.12
N PHE A 136 -2.49 3.31 1.13
CA PHE A 136 -1.75 3.44 -0.13
C PHE A 136 -2.23 4.64 -0.95
N MET A 137 -3.55 4.86 -1.04
CA MET A 137 -4.10 6.04 -1.73
C MET A 137 -3.64 7.34 -1.07
N TYR A 138 -3.71 7.43 0.26
CA TYR A 138 -3.20 8.58 1.00
C TYR A 138 -1.71 8.82 0.76
N GLY A 139 -0.91 7.76 0.73
CA GLY A 139 0.52 7.85 0.37
C GLY A 139 0.75 8.38 -1.05
N MET A 140 -0.11 8.02 -2.01
CA MET A 140 -0.04 8.57 -3.37
C MET A 140 -0.43 10.05 -3.42
N GLU A 141 -1.40 10.49 -2.61
CA GLU A 141 -1.75 11.90 -2.50
C GLU A 141 -0.57 12.71 -1.97
N ILE A 142 0.11 12.24 -0.92
CA ILE A 142 1.33 12.87 -0.41
C ILE A 142 2.40 12.99 -1.50
N LEU A 143 2.61 11.94 -2.31
CA LEU A 143 3.56 12.00 -3.42
C LEU A 143 3.14 13.01 -4.50
N LYS A 144 1.86 13.09 -4.83
CA LYS A 144 1.31 14.08 -5.78
C LYS A 144 1.48 15.51 -5.26
N ASP A 145 1.20 15.75 -3.99
CA ASP A 145 1.35 17.07 -3.34
C ASP A 145 2.81 17.52 -3.32
N ASP A 146 3.75 16.55 -3.23
CA ASP A 146 5.19 16.80 -3.38
C ASP A 146 5.63 16.94 -4.86
N GLY A 147 4.68 17.05 -5.77
CA GLY A 147 4.91 17.33 -7.19
C GLY A 147 5.30 16.10 -8.01
N ALA A 148 5.06 14.88 -7.53
CA ALA A 148 5.20 13.68 -8.33
C ALA A 148 4.03 13.56 -9.32
N LYS A 149 4.33 13.24 -10.58
CA LYS A 149 3.32 12.77 -11.53
C LYS A 149 3.19 11.26 -11.38
N ILE A 150 1.97 10.74 -11.37
CA ILE A 150 1.72 9.29 -11.30
C ILE A 150 0.99 8.91 -12.57
N ASN A 151 1.69 8.20 -13.46
CA ASN A 151 1.16 7.77 -14.75
C ASN A 151 0.78 6.28 -14.73
N VAL A 152 1.51 5.48 -13.98
CA VAL A 152 1.30 4.03 -13.88
C VAL A 152 1.76 3.53 -12.52
N LEU A 153 0.99 2.60 -11.95
CA LEU A 153 1.36 1.87 -10.75
C LEU A 153 1.76 0.43 -11.13
N ARG A 154 2.94 0.02 -10.69
CA ARG A 154 3.47 -1.33 -10.91
C ARG A 154 3.69 -2.04 -9.59
N ALA A 155 3.35 -3.31 -9.53
CA ALA A 155 3.57 -4.15 -8.36
C ALA A 155 4.03 -5.56 -8.75
N GLY A 156 4.73 -6.23 -7.85
CA GLY A 156 4.96 -7.66 -7.94
C GLY A 156 3.71 -8.46 -7.56
N ASN A 157 3.54 -9.65 -8.15
CA ASN A 157 2.49 -10.59 -7.73
C ASN A 157 2.91 -11.29 -6.43
N ASP A 158 3.09 -10.50 -5.39
CA ASP A 158 3.51 -10.97 -4.08
C ASP A 158 2.74 -10.28 -2.94
N ASN A 159 2.82 -10.84 -1.74
CA ASN A 159 2.24 -10.28 -0.51
C ASN A 159 0.78 -9.80 -0.71
N LEU A 160 0.46 -8.56 -0.34
CA LEU A 160 -0.90 -8.00 -0.43
C LEU A 160 -1.42 -7.94 -1.88
N PHE A 161 -0.55 -7.73 -2.87
CA PHE A 161 -0.96 -7.66 -4.28
C PHE A 161 -1.42 -9.01 -4.86
N ARG A 162 -1.22 -10.12 -4.16
CA ARG A 162 -1.86 -11.42 -4.46
C ARG A 162 -3.36 -11.42 -4.12
N SER A 163 -3.81 -10.55 -3.25
CA SER A 163 -5.23 -10.39 -2.95
C SER A 163 -5.92 -9.56 -4.03
N LYS A 164 -6.83 -10.17 -4.79
CA LYS A 164 -7.65 -9.46 -5.78
C LYS A 164 -8.48 -8.35 -5.15
N ILE A 165 -8.95 -8.54 -3.90
CA ILE A 165 -9.70 -7.51 -3.18
C ILE A 165 -8.81 -6.29 -3.00
N PHE A 166 -7.59 -6.46 -2.47
CA PHE A 166 -6.66 -5.36 -2.26
C PHE A 166 -6.30 -4.66 -3.56
N SER A 167 -5.85 -5.42 -4.58
CA SER A 167 -5.44 -4.86 -5.87
C SER A 167 -6.57 -4.11 -6.58
N ASN A 168 -7.79 -4.67 -6.58
CA ASN A 168 -8.95 -4.02 -7.19
C ASN A 168 -9.35 -2.76 -6.40
N THR A 169 -9.29 -2.79 -5.07
CA THR A 169 -9.58 -1.60 -4.26
C THR A 169 -8.57 -0.48 -4.55
N VAL A 170 -7.27 -0.79 -4.59
CA VAL A 170 -6.24 0.21 -4.94
C VAL A 170 -6.49 0.74 -6.37
N ALA A 171 -6.71 -0.13 -7.36
CA ALA A 171 -6.97 0.28 -8.74
C ALA A 171 -8.20 1.21 -8.85
N THR A 172 -9.27 0.89 -8.13
CA THR A 172 -10.49 1.72 -8.06
C THR A 172 -10.20 3.09 -7.47
N LEU A 173 -9.44 3.14 -6.37
CA LEU A 173 -9.11 4.40 -5.68
C LEU A 173 -8.24 5.33 -6.53
N ILE A 174 -7.26 4.77 -7.25
CA ILE A 174 -6.37 5.56 -8.11
C ILE A 174 -7.01 5.91 -9.46
N GLY A 175 -8.11 5.25 -9.85
CA GLY A 175 -8.79 5.44 -11.13
C GLY A 175 -8.02 4.90 -12.34
N HIS A 176 -7.07 3.99 -12.13
CA HIS A 176 -6.22 3.40 -13.17
C HIS A 176 -5.95 1.92 -12.92
N GLU A 177 -5.59 1.20 -13.98
CA GLU A 177 -5.12 -0.17 -13.87
C GLU A 177 -3.77 -0.24 -13.14
N ILE A 178 -3.54 -1.36 -12.45
CA ILE A 178 -2.26 -1.69 -11.84
C ILE A 178 -1.59 -2.75 -12.71
N GLU A 179 -0.38 -2.49 -13.16
CA GLU A 179 0.44 -3.49 -13.83
C GLU A 179 1.07 -4.44 -12.79
N ILE A 180 0.56 -5.66 -12.69
CA ILE A 180 1.09 -6.68 -11.78
C ILE A 180 2.00 -7.64 -12.54
N TYR A 181 3.26 -7.71 -12.13
CA TYR A 181 4.28 -8.55 -12.75
C TYR A 181 4.54 -9.80 -11.92
N ASN A 182 4.74 -10.93 -12.59
CA ASN A 182 5.16 -12.17 -11.91
C ASN A 182 6.65 -12.13 -11.55
N THR A 183 6.97 -11.25 -10.60
CA THR A 183 8.33 -10.99 -10.11
C THR A 183 8.30 -10.58 -8.65
N THR A 184 9.46 -10.60 -8.01
CA THR A 184 9.66 -10.12 -6.64
C THR A 184 10.74 -9.03 -6.62
N GLY A 185 10.82 -8.24 -5.55
CA GLY A 185 11.88 -7.26 -5.36
C GLY A 185 13.28 -7.87 -5.42
N ALA A 186 13.45 -9.08 -4.86
CA ALA A 186 14.73 -9.81 -4.91
C ALA A 186 15.19 -10.11 -6.35
N PHE A 187 14.25 -10.51 -7.22
CA PHE A 187 14.54 -10.77 -8.62
C PHE A 187 14.89 -9.47 -9.38
N GLY A 188 14.23 -8.37 -9.06
CA GLY A 188 14.54 -7.06 -9.61
C GLY A 188 15.94 -6.59 -9.21
N THR A 189 16.32 -6.78 -7.94
CA THR A 189 17.66 -6.44 -7.43
C THR A 189 18.75 -7.27 -8.09
N ALA A 190 18.51 -8.55 -8.34
CA ALA A 190 19.48 -9.44 -9.00
C ALA A 190 19.72 -9.09 -10.49
N ARG A 191 18.84 -8.26 -11.09
CA ARG A 191 18.96 -7.80 -12.48
C ARG A 191 19.51 -6.38 -12.62
N ALA A 192 19.59 -5.62 -11.52
CA ALA A 192 20.13 -4.27 -11.51
C ALA A 192 21.64 -4.27 -11.44
#